data_ce856e4f25d371f20b4f70a789f1856b
#
_entry.id   ce856e4f25d371f20b4f70a789f1856b
#
_cell.length_a   1.000
_cell.length_b   1.000
_cell.length_c   1.000
_cell.angle_alpha   90.00
_cell.angle_beta   90.00
_cell.angle_gamma   90.00
#
_symmetry.space_group_name_H-M   'P 1'
#
loop_
_entity.id
_entity.type
_entity.pdbx_description
1 polymer ?
#
loop_
_entity_poly.entity_id
_entity_poly.type
_entity_poly.pdbx_seq_one_letter_code
_entity_poly.pdbx_strand_id
1 'polypeptide(L)'
;MTIEQIKEMVNGSAYDFLRTNEHLGHKIIFLTLGDSYSYGTNVETSDVDVRGCALNSESDLLGLTSFEQVVNTQTDTTIYAFNKLVNLLLNCNPNTIEMLGCKPEHYFYISDIGREMIANRKMFLSKRAVHSFGGYANQQLRRLENALARDRLSQARREEHILNSMKGAVKSFESRYTIFENGSIVLYTDESPREDLDREIFADIQLKKYPVREFNSVINDLTNVIGTYEKLNHRNHKKDDEHLNKHAMHLIRLYLLCLDILEKEDIVTYRGDDLPLLMSIRKGDYQLEDGTYRPEFFEMVSDFEKRLNYAKQNTSLPETPDMKKVEEFVVSVNRRAIDA
;
A
#
# COMPACT_ATOMS: atom_id res chain seq x y z
N MET A 1 -2.73 21.90 10.80
CA MET A 1 -1.96 22.09 12.06
C MET A 1 -0.49 22.32 11.71
N THR A 2 0.25 23.10 12.53
CA THR A 2 1.72 23.22 12.42
C THR A 2 2.41 22.02 13.10
N ILE A 3 3.69 21.83 12.80
CA ILE A 3 4.50 20.75 13.43
C ILE A 3 4.56 20.91 14.95
N GLU A 4 4.67 22.16 15.44
CA GLU A 4 4.69 22.48 16.88
C GLU A 4 3.36 22.09 17.56
N GLN A 5 2.22 22.45 16.94
CA GLN A 5 0.90 22.06 17.44
C GLN A 5 0.71 20.55 17.50
N ILE A 6 1.25 19.82 16.50
CA ILE A 6 1.18 18.36 16.50
C ILE A 6 2.06 17.78 17.62
N LYS A 7 3.26 18.33 17.83
CA LYS A 7 4.13 17.92 18.97
C LYS A 7 3.44 18.13 20.31
N GLU A 8 2.76 19.25 20.50
CA GLU A 8 1.98 19.51 21.72
C GLU A 8 0.83 18.50 21.86
N MET A 9 0.10 18.22 20.78
CA MET A 9 -0.98 17.24 20.76
C MET A 9 -0.49 15.83 21.14
N VAL A 10 0.64 15.38 20.60
CA VAL A 10 1.24 14.06 20.91
C VAL A 10 1.70 13.96 22.38
N ASN A 11 2.00 15.09 23.02
CA ASN A 11 2.30 15.14 24.44
C ASN A 11 1.03 15.18 25.33
N GLY A 12 -0.14 15.36 24.76
CA GLY A 12 -1.42 15.39 25.47
C GLY A 12 -1.92 14.02 25.93
N SER A 13 -2.99 14.04 26.73
CA SER A 13 -3.55 12.83 27.37
C SER A 13 -4.08 11.78 26.39
N ALA A 14 -4.52 12.17 25.19
CA ALA A 14 -4.96 11.23 24.16
C ALA A 14 -3.84 10.27 23.71
N TYR A 15 -2.58 10.65 23.93
CA TYR A 15 -1.39 9.88 23.58
C TYR A 15 -0.67 9.30 24.82
N ASP A 16 -1.32 9.26 26.00
CA ASP A 16 -0.72 8.69 27.23
C ASP A 16 -0.29 7.25 27.06
N PHE A 17 -0.97 6.48 26.18
CA PHE A 17 -0.58 5.11 25.86
C PHE A 17 0.86 5.00 25.32
N LEU A 18 1.42 6.03 24.67
CA LEU A 18 2.81 6.05 24.25
C LEU A 18 3.78 5.98 25.43
N ARG A 19 3.35 6.40 26.62
CA ARG A 19 4.15 6.44 27.85
C ARG A 19 3.82 5.29 28.79
N THR A 20 2.57 4.79 28.77
CA THR A 20 2.05 3.84 29.78
C THR A 20 1.90 2.42 29.28
N ASN A 21 1.90 2.20 27.95
CA ASN A 21 1.83 0.86 27.39
C ASN A 21 3.13 0.09 27.67
N GLU A 22 3.04 -1.16 28.08
CA GLU A 22 4.17 -2.03 28.47
C GLU A 22 5.21 -2.26 27.38
N HIS A 23 4.82 -2.18 26.11
CA HIS A 23 5.71 -2.34 24.96
C HIS A 23 6.31 -1.02 24.47
N LEU A 24 5.89 0.11 25.01
CA LEU A 24 6.27 1.45 24.56
C LEU A 24 7.10 2.19 25.63
N GLY A 25 6.85 3.47 25.84
CA GLY A 25 7.59 4.28 26.81
C GLY A 25 9.07 4.46 26.41
N HIS A 26 9.98 4.08 27.29
CA HIS A 26 11.44 4.18 27.06
C HIS A 26 11.94 3.26 25.93
N LYS A 27 11.18 2.26 25.54
CA LYS A 27 11.51 1.36 24.43
C LYS A 27 11.32 2.00 23.05
N ILE A 28 10.60 3.12 22.94
CA ILE A 28 10.41 3.81 21.67
C ILE A 28 11.76 4.33 21.18
N ILE A 29 12.13 3.99 19.93
CA ILE A 29 13.38 4.45 19.31
C ILE A 29 13.19 5.64 18.38
N PHE A 30 12.00 5.78 17.77
CA PHE A 30 11.58 7.01 17.12
C PHE A 30 10.05 7.09 17.00
N LEU A 31 9.54 8.33 16.93
CA LEU A 31 8.17 8.69 16.57
C LEU A 31 8.23 9.74 15.47
N THR A 32 7.45 9.55 14.42
CA THR A 32 7.42 10.44 13.25
C THR A 32 6.01 10.63 12.72
N LEU A 33 5.83 11.67 11.92
CA LEU A 33 4.65 11.85 11.08
C LEU A 33 4.56 10.73 10.03
N GLY A 34 3.34 10.30 9.74
CA GLY A 34 3.01 9.43 8.62
C GLY A 34 2.15 10.12 7.57
N ASP A 35 1.87 9.41 6.49
CA ASP A 35 0.97 9.75 5.39
C ASP A 35 1.04 11.22 4.94
N SER A 36 -0.08 11.93 4.88
CA SER A 36 -0.18 13.25 4.23
C SER A 36 0.77 14.31 4.79
N TYR A 37 0.96 14.34 6.10
CA TYR A 37 1.85 15.29 6.76
C TYR A 37 3.33 15.01 6.48
N SER A 38 3.75 13.76 6.44
CA SER A 38 5.13 13.39 6.14
C SER A 38 5.54 13.76 4.72
N TYR A 39 4.60 13.71 3.78
CA TYR A 39 4.81 14.05 2.37
C TYR A 39 4.62 15.55 2.07
N GLY A 40 3.97 16.29 2.97
CA GLY A 40 3.59 17.69 2.75
C GLY A 40 2.31 17.86 1.92
N THR A 41 1.56 16.79 1.70
CA THR A 41 0.32 16.79 0.90
C THR A 41 -0.94 16.95 1.76
N ASN A 42 -0.79 17.29 3.03
CA ASN A 42 -1.92 17.50 3.94
C ASN A 42 -2.74 18.75 3.56
N VAL A 43 -4.04 18.69 3.83
CA VAL A 43 -4.99 19.79 3.76
C VAL A 43 -5.56 20.06 5.15
N GLU A 44 -6.40 21.09 5.28
CA GLU A 44 -6.96 21.49 6.58
C GLU A 44 -7.72 20.36 7.30
N THR A 45 -8.40 19.51 6.53
CA THR A 45 -9.18 18.37 7.03
C THR A 45 -8.36 17.09 7.19
N SER A 46 -7.04 17.12 6.96
CA SER A 46 -6.21 15.92 7.05
C SER A 46 -6.02 15.48 8.50
N ASP A 47 -6.21 14.19 8.75
CA ASP A 47 -5.87 13.54 10.01
C ASP A 47 -4.35 13.52 10.21
N VAL A 48 -3.93 13.50 11.48
CA VAL A 48 -2.51 13.38 11.84
C VAL A 48 -2.20 11.92 12.12
N ASP A 49 -1.44 11.31 11.24
CA ASP A 49 -0.91 9.96 11.38
C ASP A 49 0.40 9.98 12.17
N VAL A 50 0.48 9.21 13.25
CA VAL A 50 1.72 9.00 14.01
C VAL A 50 2.23 7.59 13.78
N ARG A 51 3.48 7.49 13.37
CA ARG A 51 4.16 6.22 13.13
C ARG A 51 5.43 6.15 13.94
N GLY A 52 5.86 4.94 14.30
CA GLY A 52 7.08 4.80 15.08
C GLY A 52 7.56 3.37 15.22
N CYS A 53 8.62 3.24 15.99
CA CYS A 53 9.25 1.96 16.29
C CYS A 53 9.63 1.88 17.77
N ALA A 54 9.43 0.71 18.38
CA ALA A 54 9.86 0.41 19.74
C ALA A 54 10.65 -0.90 19.77
N LEU A 55 11.62 -1.00 20.68
CA LEU A 55 12.42 -2.21 20.88
C LEU A 55 11.56 -3.35 21.43
N ASN A 56 11.88 -4.56 21.01
CA ASN A 56 11.36 -5.77 21.64
C ASN A 56 11.98 -5.94 23.05
N SER A 57 11.22 -6.46 23.99
CA SER A 57 11.72 -6.81 25.31
C SER A 57 12.57 -8.09 25.28
N GLU A 58 13.33 -8.35 26.34
CA GLU A 58 14.06 -9.61 26.50
C GLU A 58 13.13 -10.82 26.39
N SER A 59 11.95 -10.76 27.01
CA SER A 59 10.95 -11.83 26.93
C SER A 59 10.38 -12.03 25.53
N ASP A 60 10.32 -10.99 24.69
CA ASP A 60 9.93 -11.12 23.28
C ASP A 60 11.04 -11.72 22.42
N LEU A 61 12.31 -11.51 22.79
CA LEU A 61 13.48 -11.96 22.03
C LEU A 61 13.95 -13.36 22.42
N LEU A 62 13.87 -13.69 23.70
CA LEU A 62 14.43 -14.92 24.29
C LEU A 62 13.38 -15.79 24.99
N GLY A 63 12.20 -15.23 25.32
CA GLY A 63 11.14 -15.88 26.06
C GLY A 63 10.00 -16.40 25.19
N LEU A 64 8.79 -16.41 25.75
CA LEU A 64 7.58 -16.95 25.13
C LEU A 64 6.58 -15.84 24.73
N THR A 65 6.87 -14.56 24.99
CA THR A 65 6.03 -13.44 24.55
C THR A 65 6.41 -13.02 23.15
N SER A 66 5.51 -12.29 22.49
CA SER A 66 5.77 -11.68 21.18
C SER A 66 5.12 -10.30 21.11
N PHE A 67 5.88 -9.33 20.67
CA PHE A 67 5.38 -8.00 20.36
C PHE A 67 5.59 -7.71 18.87
N GLU A 68 4.53 -7.38 18.17
CA GLU A 68 4.60 -7.00 16.75
C GLU A 68 4.31 -5.52 16.51
N GLN A 69 3.25 -4.97 17.11
CA GLN A 69 2.88 -3.56 17.00
C GLN A 69 1.82 -3.15 18.01
N VAL A 70 1.78 -1.86 18.34
CA VAL A 70 0.66 -1.22 19.03
C VAL A 70 -0.07 -0.34 18.01
N VAL A 71 -1.40 -0.50 17.91
CA VAL A 71 -2.26 0.31 17.04
C VAL A 71 -3.28 1.03 17.92
N ASN A 72 -3.37 2.34 17.78
CA ASN A 72 -4.42 3.14 18.36
C ASN A 72 -5.22 3.81 17.25
N THR A 73 -6.44 3.35 17.04
CA THR A 73 -7.32 3.83 15.96
C THR A 73 -7.93 5.19 16.22
N GLN A 74 -7.98 5.62 17.49
CA GLN A 74 -8.53 6.93 17.84
C GLN A 74 -7.58 8.08 17.50
N THR A 75 -6.28 7.81 17.54
CA THR A 75 -5.21 8.78 17.24
C THR A 75 -4.46 8.46 15.95
N ASP A 76 -4.94 7.49 15.17
CA ASP A 76 -4.28 6.98 13.97
C ASP A 76 -2.78 6.72 14.16
N THR A 77 -2.46 6.07 15.28
CA THR A 77 -1.08 5.80 15.68
C THR A 77 -0.73 4.33 15.49
N THR A 78 0.40 4.05 14.86
CA THR A 78 0.95 2.69 14.74
C THR A 78 2.43 2.68 15.11
N ILE A 79 2.77 1.94 16.15
CA ILE A 79 4.15 1.74 16.62
C ILE A 79 4.53 0.29 16.41
N TYR A 80 5.49 0.06 15.52
CA TYR A 80 5.98 -1.28 15.19
C TYR A 80 7.04 -1.73 16.19
N ALA A 81 7.06 -3.02 16.51
CA ALA A 81 8.21 -3.64 17.13
C ALA A 81 9.42 -3.59 16.17
N PHE A 82 10.62 -3.42 16.69
CA PHE A 82 11.84 -3.27 15.89
C PHE A 82 12.04 -4.42 14.90
N ASN A 83 11.96 -5.66 15.35
CA ASN A 83 12.15 -6.83 14.47
C ASN A 83 11.06 -6.91 13.39
N LYS A 84 9.81 -6.55 13.72
CA LYS A 84 8.71 -6.48 12.73
C LYS A 84 8.95 -5.40 11.70
N LEU A 85 9.37 -4.22 12.15
CA LEU A 85 9.68 -3.10 11.26
C LEU A 85 10.80 -3.48 10.29
N VAL A 86 11.91 -4.07 10.77
CA VAL A 86 13.00 -4.53 9.91
C VAL A 86 12.50 -5.49 8.84
N ASN A 87 11.67 -6.49 9.20
CA ASN A 87 11.09 -7.42 8.23
C ASN A 87 10.24 -6.73 7.15
N LEU A 88 9.48 -5.69 7.52
CA LEU A 88 8.72 -4.89 6.56
C LEU A 88 9.64 -4.06 5.66
N LEU A 89 10.70 -3.47 6.20
CA LEU A 89 11.71 -2.71 5.45
C LEU A 89 12.47 -3.58 4.44
N LEU A 90 12.84 -4.82 4.81
CA LEU A 90 13.48 -5.79 3.91
C LEU A 90 12.61 -6.15 2.69
N ASN A 91 11.30 -5.96 2.80
CA ASN A 91 10.36 -6.13 1.69
C ASN A 91 10.03 -4.79 1.00
N CYS A 92 10.72 -3.70 1.36
CA CYS A 92 10.45 -2.36 0.85
C CYS A 92 8.96 -1.98 0.96
N ASN A 93 8.32 -2.31 2.10
CA ASN A 93 6.91 -1.98 2.30
C ASN A 93 6.72 -0.44 2.28
N PRO A 94 5.87 0.12 1.40
CA PRO A 94 5.72 1.56 1.25
C PRO A 94 5.37 2.30 2.53
N ASN A 95 4.44 1.75 3.35
CA ASN A 95 3.97 2.39 4.57
C ASN A 95 4.99 2.43 5.71
N THR A 96 6.05 1.63 5.61
CA THR A 96 7.10 1.58 6.64
C THR A 96 8.40 2.20 6.19
N ILE A 97 8.75 2.04 4.92
CA ILE A 97 10.01 2.58 4.41
C ILE A 97 10.00 4.13 4.40
N GLU A 98 8.82 4.74 4.17
CA GLU A 98 8.63 6.19 4.21
C GLU A 98 9.04 6.81 5.55
N MET A 99 8.89 6.08 6.67
CA MET A 99 9.28 6.56 7.99
C MET A 99 10.77 6.88 8.11
N LEU A 100 11.62 6.24 7.31
CA LEU A 100 13.08 6.44 7.34
C LEU A 100 13.54 7.62 6.46
N GLY A 101 12.64 8.20 5.67
CA GLY A 101 12.91 9.31 4.76
C GLY A 101 12.24 10.62 5.13
N CYS A 102 11.65 10.71 6.32
CA CYS A 102 11.01 11.93 6.81
C CYS A 102 12.03 13.05 7.07
N LYS A 103 11.57 14.31 7.05
CA LYS A 103 12.39 15.44 7.46
C LYS A 103 12.77 15.36 8.94
N PRO A 104 13.90 15.94 9.36
CA PRO A 104 14.30 15.96 10.77
C PRO A 104 13.22 16.53 11.71
N GLU A 105 12.52 17.60 11.31
CA GLU A 105 11.45 18.22 12.08
C GLU A 105 10.18 17.38 12.22
N HIS A 106 10.02 16.35 11.37
CA HIS A 106 8.88 15.41 11.43
C HIS A 106 9.05 14.36 12.54
N TYR A 107 10.26 14.18 13.08
CA TYR A 107 10.48 13.26 14.20
C TYR A 107 10.18 13.96 15.52
N PHE A 108 9.17 13.48 16.23
CA PHE A 108 8.79 13.98 17.55
C PHE A 108 9.74 13.51 18.64
N TYR A 109 10.25 12.30 18.45
CA TYR A 109 11.26 11.66 19.29
C TYR A 109 12.18 10.80 18.45
N ILE A 110 13.45 10.76 18.81
CA ILE A 110 14.46 9.90 18.19
C ILE A 110 15.59 9.59 19.17
N SER A 111 15.81 8.31 19.46
CA SER A 111 16.91 7.80 20.27
C SER A 111 18.19 7.65 19.43
N ASP A 112 19.30 7.28 20.08
CA ASP A 112 20.55 6.97 19.37
C ASP A 112 20.40 5.79 18.43
N ILE A 113 19.68 4.74 18.84
CA ILE A 113 19.34 3.59 17.99
C ILE A 113 18.49 4.02 16.79
N GLY A 114 17.51 4.90 17.02
CA GLY A 114 16.70 5.46 15.94
C GLY A 114 17.53 6.26 14.94
N ARG A 115 18.46 7.09 15.42
CA ARG A 115 19.41 7.85 14.57
C ARG A 115 20.31 6.92 13.75
N GLU A 116 20.83 5.87 14.38
CA GLU A 116 21.63 4.85 13.72
C GLU A 116 20.86 4.13 12.62
N MET A 117 19.62 3.74 12.89
CA MET A 117 18.73 3.09 11.91
C MET A 117 18.49 3.99 10.69
N ILE A 118 18.15 5.26 10.91
CA ILE A 118 17.91 6.24 9.83
C ILE A 118 19.20 6.52 9.05
N ALA A 119 20.32 6.64 9.71
CA ALA A 119 21.62 6.84 9.04
C ALA A 119 22.01 5.66 8.14
N ASN A 120 21.62 4.44 8.52
CA ASN A 120 21.88 3.22 7.77
C ASN A 120 20.72 2.78 6.87
N ARG A 121 19.70 3.62 6.63
CA ARG A 121 18.46 3.27 5.90
C ARG A 121 18.70 2.63 4.53
N LYS A 122 19.82 2.96 3.87
CA LYS A 122 20.15 2.41 2.54
C LYS A 122 20.38 0.90 2.55
N MET A 123 20.71 0.29 3.71
CA MET A 123 20.93 -1.16 3.79
C MET A 123 19.63 -1.98 3.57
N PHE A 124 18.46 -1.35 3.70
CA PHE A 124 17.17 -1.98 3.48
C PHE A 124 16.70 -1.89 2.02
N LEU A 125 17.38 -1.07 1.18
CA LEU A 125 16.95 -0.81 -0.19
C LEU A 125 17.36 -1.95 -1.12
N SER A 126 16.45 -2.31 -2.01
CA SER A 126 16.69 -3.31 -3.06
C SER A 126 15.67 -3.16 -4.19
N LYS A 127 15.85 -3.91 -5.27
CA LYS A 127 14.88 -3.97 -6.37
C LYS A 127 13.53 -4.57 -5.98
N ARG A 128 13.40 -5.13 -4.76
CA ARG A 128 12.10 -5.51 -4.18
C ARG A 128 11.12 -4.34 -4.13
N ALA A 129 11.60 -3.10 -4.04
CA ALA A 129 10.78 -1.89 -4.10
C ALA A 129 9.83 -1.91 -5.31
N VAL A 130 10.30 -2.34 -6.48
CA VAL A 130 9.47 -2.40 -7.71
C VAL A 130 8.23 -3.26 -7.52
N HIS A 131 8.38 -4.43 -6.89
CA HIS A 131 7.26 -5.36 -6.67
C HIS A 131 6.32 -4.84 -5.59
N SER A 132 6.87 -4.32 -4.51
CA SER A 132 6.10 -3.81 -3.38
C SER A 132 5.31 -2.56 -3.79
N PHE A 133 5.98 -1.54 -4.30
CA PHE A 133 5.34 -0.30 -4.74
C PHE A 133 4.44 -0.50 -5.96
N GLY A 134 4.87 -1.31 -6.94
CA GLY A 134 4.05 -1.66 -8.09
C GLY A 134 2.75 -2.37 -7.70
N GLY A 135 2.79 -3.28 -6.72
CA GLY A 135 1.60 -3.92 -6.18
C GLY A 135 0.63 -2.91 -5.55
N TYR A 136 1.12 -1.98 -4.73
CA TYR A 136 0.31 -0.92 -4.13
C TYR A 136 -0.22 0.07 -5.17
N ALA A 137 0.61 0.49 -6.14
CA ALA A 137 0.21 1.36 -7.23
C ALA A 137 -0.91 0.72 -8.08
N ASN A 138 -0.76 -0.54 -8.46
CA ASN A 138 -1.80 -1.28 -9.18
C ASN A 138 -3.11 -1.38 -8.38
N GLN A 139 -3.04 -1.55 -7.05
CA GLN A 139 -4.24 -1.55 -6.22
C GLN A 139 -4.91 -0.17 -6.19
N GLN A 140 -4.15 0.92 -6.13
CA GLN A 140 -4.70 2.27 -6.17
C GLN A 140 -5.32 2.58 -7.53
N LEU A 141 -4.65 2.23 -8.62
CA LEU A 141 -5.16 2.41 -9.98
C LEU A 141 -6.46 1.63 -10.18
N ARG A 142 -6.51 0.36 -9.79
CA ARG A 142 -7.74 -0.44 -9.84
C ARG A 142 -8.88 0.14 -8.98
N ARG A 143 -8.56 0.68 -7.81
CA ARG A 143 -9.58 1.36 -6.97
C ARG A 143 -10.16 2.58 -7.67
N LEU A 144 -9.31 3.35 -8.34
CA LEU A 144 -9.72 4.51 -9.11
C LEU A 144 -10.57 4.09 -10.31
N GLU A 145 -10.08 3.19 -11.15
CA GLU A 145 -10.79 2.66 -12.32
C GLU A 145 -12.15 2.04 -11.96
N ASN A 146 -12.20 1.22 -10.91
CA ASN A 146 -13.44 0.60 -10.44
C ASN A 146 -14.45 1.64 -9.92
N ALA A 147 -13.98 2.69 -9.25
CA ALA A 147 -14.85 3.75 -8.76
C ALA A 147 -15.41 4.57 -9.94
N LEU A 148 -14.58 4.91 -10.93
CA LEU A 148 -14.99 5.60 -12.14
C LEU A 148 -15.98 4.75 -12.95
N ALA A 149 -15.70 3.45 -13.12
CA ALA A 149 -16.59 2.52 -13.83
C ALA A 149 -17.95 2.42 -13.15
N ARG A 150 -17.97 2.28 -11.81
CA ARG A 150 -19.21 2.14 -11.05
C ARG A 150 -20.08 3.40 -11.09
N ASP A 151 -19.47 4.56 -10.91
CA ASP A 151 -20.19 5.80 -10.63
C ASP A 151 -20.49 6.63 -11.91
N ARG A 152 -19.79 6.37 -13.02
CA ARG A 152 -19.81 7.22 -14.22
C ARG A 152 -20.17 6.47 -15.52
N LEU A 153 -20.08 5.15 -15.56
CA LEU A 153 -20.43 4.38 -16.74
C LEU A 153 -21.91 3.97 -16.73
N SER A 154 -22.49 3.83 -17.93
CA SER A 154 -23.78 3.16 -18.09
C SER A 154 -23.72 1.72 -17.57
N GLN A 155 -24.87 1.15 -17.21
CA GLN A 155 -24.96 -0.22 -16.68
C GLN A 155 -24.24 -1.22 -17.59
N ALA A 156 -24.50 -1.20 -18.90
CA ALA A 156 -23.87 -2.10 -19.85
C ALA A 156 -22.33 -1.96 -19.91
N ARG A 157 -21.78 -0.73 -19.88
CA ARG A 157 -20.33 -0.50 -19.86
C ARG A 157 -19.69 -0.89 -18.55
N ARG A 158 -20.42 -0.78 -17.44
CA ARG A 158 -19.97 -1.24 -16.12
C ARG A 158 -19.81 -2.76 -16.10
N GLU A 159 -20.80 -3.49 -16.64
CA GLU A 159 -20.70 -4.96 -16.75
C GLU A 159 -19.49 -5.38 -17.63
N GLU A 160 -19.25 -4.68 -18.71
CA GLU A 160 -18.09 -4.93 -19.57
C GLU A 160 -16.74 -4.70 -18.84
N HIS A 161 -16.64 -3.65 -18.03
CA HIS A 161 -15.45 -3.39 -17.19
C HIS A 161 -15.26 -4.51 -16.15
N ILE A 162 -16.33 -4.93 -15.47
CA ILE A 162 -16.31 -6.04 -14.51
C ILE A 162 -15.88 -7.33 -15.21
N LEU A 163 -16.43 -7.63 -16.37
CA LEU A 163 -16.09 -8.79 -17.19
C LEU A 163 -14.58 -8.83 -17.51
N ASN A 164 -13.98 -7.72 -17.92
CA ASN A 164 -12.56 -7.65 -18.22
C ASN A 164 -11.68 -7.94 -16.97
N SER A 165 -12.10 -7.47 -15.80
CA SER A 165 -11.44 -7.78 -14.53
C SER A 165 -11.55 -9.28 -14.17
N MET A 166 -12.72 -9.88 -14.39
CA MET A 166 -12.95 -11.30 -14.14
C MET A 166 -12.17 -12.20 -15.12
N LYS A 167 -12.05 -11.81 -16.40
CA LYS A 167 -11.23 -12.56 -17.39
C LYS A 167 -9.77 -12.70 -16.96
N GLY A 168 -9.21 -11.69 -16.29
CA GLY A 168 -7.88 -11.77 -15.68
C GLY A 168 -7.79 -12.84 -14.58
N ALA A 169 -8.80 -12.95 -13.74
CA ALA A 169 -8.88 -13.98 -12.70
C ALA A 169 -9.04 -15.39 -13.28
N VAL A 170 -9.85 -15.55 -14.35
CA VAL A 170 -10.01 -16.82 -15.07
C VAL A 170 -8.70 -17.28 -15.70
N LYS A 171 -7.95 -16.40 -16.36
CA LYS A 171 -6.62 -16.73 -16.89
C LYS A 171 -5.66 -17.20 -15.82
N SER A 172 -5.66 -16.55 -14.66
CA SER A 172 -4.85 -16.96 -13.51
C SER A 172 -5.27 -18.34 -12.97
N PHE A 173 -6.56 -18.64 -12.97
CA PHE A 173 -7.09 -19.94 -12.59
C PHE A 173 -6.66 -21.02 -13.60
N GLU A 174 -6.89 -20.82 -14.89
CA GLU A 174 -6.51 -21.77 -15.94
C GLU A 174 -5.01 -22.07 -15.97
N SER A 175 -4.17 -21.08 -15.67
CA SER A 175 -2.71 -21.28 -15.59
C SER A 175 -2.26 -22.18 -14.43
N ARG A 176 -3.04 -22.24 -13.34
CA ARG A 176 -2.76 -23.10 -12.19
C ARG A 176 -3.23 -24.54 -12.38
N TYR A 177 -4.30 -24.71 -13.15
CA TYR A 177 -4.93 -26.01 -13.39
C TYR A 177 -4.72 -26.45 -14.84
N THR A 178 -3.54 -27.00 -15.12
CA THR A 178 -3.11 -27.40 -16.49
C THR A 178 -3.93 -28.51 -17.11
N ILE A 179 -4.84 -29.15 -16.35
CA ILE A 179 -5.78 -30.14 -16.86
C ILE A 179 -7.02 -29.54 -17.54
N PHE A 180 -7.23 -28.22 -17.42
CA PHE A 180 -8.27 -27.55 -18.16
C PHE A 180 -7.77 -27.20 -19.56
N GLU A 181 -8.59 -27.51 -20.57
CA GLU A 181 -8.39 -26.96 -21.89
C GLU A 181 -8.64 -25.44 -21.83
N ASN A 182 -7.87 -24.67 -22.60
CA ASN A 182 -8.12 -23.23 -22.74
C ASN A 182 -9.57 -23.02 -23.24
N GLY A 183 -10.30 -22.16 -22.53
CA GLY A 183 -11.72 -21.91 -22.83
C GLY A 183 -12.69 -22.83 -22.10
N SER A 184 -12.23 -23.62 -21.12
CA SER A 184 -13.11 -24.41 -20.23
C SER A 184 -14.04 -23.52 -19.38
N ILE A 185 -13.65 -22.25 -19.17
CA ILE A 185 -14.45 -21.22 -18.53
C ILE A 185 -14.51 -20.03 -19.48
N VAL A 186 -15.69 -19.76 -20.02
CA VAL A 186 -15.92 -18.62 -20.92
C VAL A 186 -16.84 -17.64 -20.20
N LEU A 187 -16.36 -16.41 -20.02
CA LEU A 187 -17.16 -15.31 -19.49
C LEU A 187 -17.52 -14.33 -20.61
N TYR A 188 -18.80 -13.95 -20.67
CA TYR A 188 -19.31 -13.00 -21.67
C TYR A 188 -20.47 -12.17 -21.11
N THR A 189 -20.80 -11.06 -21.76
CA THR A 189 -21.99 -10.27 -21.44
C THR A 189 -23.08 -10.55 -22.43
N ASP A 190 -24.31 -10.70 -21.95
CA ASP A 190 -25.53 -10.84 -22.78
C ASP A 190 -26.70 -10.04 -22.16
N GLU A 191 -27.83 -9.99 -22.87
CA GLU A 191 -29.05 -9.37 -22.37
C GLU A 191 -29.50 -10.01 -21.05
N SER A 192 -29.85 -9.18 -20.07
CA SER A 192 -30.30 -9.67 -18.77
C SER A 192 -31.73 -10.16 -18.87
N PRO A 193 -32.09 -11.31 -18.25
CA PRO A 193 -33.46 -11.70 -18.07
C PRO A 193 -34.19 -10.83 -17.01
N ARG A 194 -33.49 -9.93 -16.33
CA ARG A 194 -34.07 -9.04 -15.33
C ARG A 194 -34.47 -7.70 -15.95
N GLU A 195 -35.64 -7.23 -15.61
CA GLU A 195 -36.18 -5.95 -16.12
C GLU A 195 -35.41 -4.72 -15.68
N ASP A 196 -34.63 -4.82 -14.56
CA ASP A 196 -33.89 -3.73 -13.98
C ASP A 196 -32.42 -3.63 -14.47
N LEU A 197 -31.99 -4.56 -15.35
CA LEU A 197 -30.62 -4.60 -15.90
C LEU A 197 -30.67 -4.77 -17.42
N ASP A 198 -29.90 -3.96 -18.12
CA ASP A 198 -29.74 -4.07 -19.58
C ASP A 198 -28.89 -5.30 -19.96
N ARG A 199 -27.83 -5.54 -19.23
CA ARG A 199 -26.87 -6.62 -19.47
C ARG A 199 -26.40 -7.26 -18.17
N GLU A 200 -26.04 -8.56 -18.24
CA GLU A 200 -25.39 -9.31 -17.18
C GLU A 200 -24.20 -10.11 -17.70
N ILE A 201 -23.32 -10.53 -16.78
CA ILE A 201 -22.21 -11.43 -17.07
C ILE A 201 -22.68 -12.87 -16.91
N PHE A 202 -22.51 -13.66 -17.98
CA PHE A 202 -22.79 -15.09 -18.02
C PHE A 202 -21.50 -15.89 -18.04
N ALA A 203 -21.56 -17.12 -17.57
CA ALA A 203 -20.45 -18.05 -17.57
C ALA A 203 -20.86 -19.40 -18.14
N ASP A 204 -20.13 -19.84 -19.17
CA ASP A 204 -20.16 -21.22 -19.64
C ASP A 204 -19.00 -21.97 -19.02
N ILE A 205 -19.30 -23.05 -18.27
CA ILE A 205 -18.28 -23.84 -17.57
C ILE A 205 -18.39 -25.31 -18.05
N GLN A 206 -17.29 -25.82 -18.59
CA GLN A 206 -17.19 -27.22 -19.04
C GLN A 206 -16.03 -27.91 -18.31
N LEU A 207 -16.36 -28.81 -17.38
CA LEU A 207 -15.41 -29.60 -16.61
C LEU A 207 -15.49 -31.08 -17.03
N LYS A 208 -14.63 -31.51 -17.99
CA LYS A 208 -14.57 -32.91 -18.42
C LYS A 208 -13.38 -33.63 -17.78
N LYS A 209 -13.60 -34.89 -17.28
CA LYS A 209 -12.58 -35.78 -16.70
C LYS A 209 -11.80 -35.18 -15.54
N TYR A 210 -12.47 -34.36 -14.71
CA TYR A 210 -11.85 -33.68 -13.61
C TYR A 210 -11.58 -34.61 -12.42
N PRO A 211 -10.35 -34.61 -11.80
CA PRO A 211 -10.06 -35.45 -10.64
C PRO A 211 -10.85 -34.98 -9.41
N VAL A 212 -11.73 -35.85 -8.88
CA VAL A 212 -12.59 -35.52 -7.74
C VAL A 212 -11.79 -35.07 -6.51
N ARG A 213 -10.57 -35.59 -6.31
CA ARG A 213 -9.71 -35.21 -5.18
C ARG A 213 -9.31 -33.73 -5.17
N GLU A 214 -9.31 -33.07 -6.32
CA GLU A 214 -8.94 -31.65 -6.47
C GLU A 214 -10.17 -30.74 -6.55
N PHE A 215 -11.35 -31.31 -6.52
CA PHE A 215 -12.62 -30.61 -6.75
C PHE A 215 -12.83 -29.45 -5.76
N ASN A 216 -12.50 -29.64 -4.48
CA ASN A 216 -12.65 -28.59 -3.46
C ASN A 216 -11.75 -27.36 -3.75
N SER A 217 -10.52 -27.59 -4.22
CA SER A 217 -9.61 -26.48 -4.57
C SER A 217 -10.15 -25.69 -5.75
N VAL A 218 -10.66 -26.36 -6.77
CA VAL A 218 -11.25 -25.73 -7.96
C VAL A 218 -12.50 -24.94 -7.60
N ILE A 219 -13.41 -25.51 -6.82
CA ILE A 219 -14.61 -24.81 -6.36
C ILE A 219 -14.25 -23.55 -5.56
N ASN A 220 -13.25 -23.64 -4.68
CA ASN A 220 -12.79 -22.47 -3.93
C ASN A 220 -12.24 -21.37 -4.85
N ASP A 221 -11.46 -21.74 -5.85
CA ASP A 221 -10.87 -20.77 -6.79
C ASP A 221 -11.96 -20.18 -7.72
N LEU A 222 -12.94 -20.96 -8.17
CA LEU A 222 -14.12 -20.46 -8.90
C LEU A 222 -14.94 -19.50 -8.03
N THR A 223 -15.15 -19.83 -6.75
CA THR A 223 -15.82 -18.95 -5.78
C THR A 223 -15.08 -17.62 -5.65
N ASN A 224 -13.75 -17.62 -5.68
CA ASN A 224 -12.94 -16.38 -5.67
C ASN A 224 -13.15 -15.53 -6.94
N VAL A 225 -13.32 -16.16 -8.10
CA VAL A 225 -13.65 -15.45 -9.36
C VAL A 225 -15.04 -14.81 -9.24
N ILE A 226 -16.03 -15.55 -8.75
CA ILE A 226 -17.40 -15.06 -8.51
C ILE A 226 -17.39 -13.96 -7.42
N GLY A 227 -16.68 -14.16 -6.32
CA GLY A 227 -16.52 -13.17 -5.24
C GLY A 227 -15.88 -11.86 -5.71
N THR A 228 -15.14 -11.88 -6.81
CA THR A 228 -14.64 -10.65 -7.45
C THR A 228 -15.78 -9.86 -8.09
N TYR A 229 -16.72 -10.52 -8.75
CA TYR A 229 -17.94 -9.91 -9.29
C TYR A 229 -18.78 -9.25 -8.19
N GLU A 230 -19.07 -9.98 -7.11
CA GLU A 230 -19.81 -9.44 -5.97
C GLU A 230 -19.13 -8.23 -5.34
N LYS A 231 -17.81 -8.27 -5.13
CA LYS A 231 -17.07 -7.14 -4.58
C LYS A 231 -17.11 -5.90 -5.45
N LEU A 232 -17.13 -6.05 -6.77
CA LEU A 232 -17.21 -4.95 -7.71
C LEU A 232 -18.64 -4.40 -7.84
N ASN A 233 -19.65 -5.26 -7.70
CA ASN A 233 -21.05 -4.90 -7.86
C ASN A 233 -21.73 -4.37 -6.57
N HIS A 234 -21.31 -4.82 -5.38
CA HIS A 234 -21.98 -4.54 -4.10
C HIS A 234 -21.27 -3.53 -3.19
N ARG A 235 -20.24 -2.81 -3.61
CA ARG A 235 -19.64 -1.75 -2.80
C ARG A 235 -20.55 -0.52 -2.75
N ASN A 236 -21.35 -0.45 -1.66
CA ASN A 236 -22.51 0.39 -1.46
C ASN A 236 -22.27 1.88 -1.18
N HIS A 237 -21.04 2.41 -1.24
CA HIS A 237 -20.82 3.83 -1.01
C HIS A 237 -20.14 4.47 -2.21
N LYS A 238 -20.87 5.40 -2.86
CA LYS A 238 -20.31 6.33 -3.83
C LYS A 238 -19.15 7.06 -3.13
N LYS A 239 -17.94 6.94 -3.67
CA LYS A 239 -16.83 7.79 -3.23
C LYS A 239 -17.05 9.18 -3.81
N ASP A 240 -16.96 10.19 -2.95
CA ASP A 240 -16.93 11.57 -3.42
C ASP A 240 -15.64 11.85 -4.21
N ASP A 241 -15.65 12.95 -4.95
CA ASP A 241 -14.55 13.32 -5.81
C ASP A 241 -13.27 13.62 -5.01
N GLU A 242 -13.37 14.10 -3.78
CA GLU A 242 -12.23 14.33 -2.89
C GLU A 242 -11.47 13.03 -2.58
N HIS A 243 -12.20 11.95 -2.25
CA HIS A 243 -11.59 10.64 -2.01
C HIS A 243 -10.97 10.04 -3.27
N LEU A 244 -11.60 10.24 -4.44
CA LEU A 244 -11.04 9.77 -5.72
C LEU A 244 -9.73 10.50 -6.03
N ASN A 245 -9.72 11.82 -5.89
CA ASN A 245 -8.54 12.65 -6.11
C ASN A 245 -7.42 12.34 -5.11
N LYS A 246 -7.77 12.03 -3.84
CA LYS A 246 -6.79 11.53 -2.86
C LYS A 246 -6.16 10.21 -3.31
N HIS A 247 -6.94 9.26 -3.88
CA HIS A 247 -6.40 8.00 -4.41
C HIS A 247 -5.52 8.22 -5.65
N ALA A 248 -5.92 9.10 -6.57
CA ALA A 248 -5.15 9.46 -7.75
C ALA A 248 -3.79 10.10 -7.36
N MET A 249 -3.80 11.04 -6.43
CA MET A 249 -2.59 11.65 -5.88
C MET A 249 -1.70 10.61 -5.18
N HIS A 250 -2.28 9.71 -4.38
CA HIS A 250 -1.54 8.65 -3.71
C HIS A 250 -0.85 7.70 -4.71
N LEU A 251 -1.50 7.37 -5.84
CA LEU A 251 -0.90 6.58 -6.90
C LEU A 251 0.40 7.22 -7.42
N ILE A 252 0.35 8.52 -7.76
CA ILE A 252 1.53 9.24 -8.25
C ILE A 252 2.61 9.34 -7.17
N ARG A 253 2.24 9.57 -5.91
CA ARG A 253 3.15 9.59 -4.76
C ARG A 253 3.93 8.27 -4.60
N LEU A 254 3.28 7.13 -4.81
CA LEU A 254 3.93 5.81 -4.77
C LEU A 254 4.98 5.66 -5.89
N TYR A 255 4.67 6.09 -7.12
CA TYR A 255 5.64 6.08 -8.22
C TYR A 255 6.85 6.95 -7.91
N LEU A 256 6.63 8.18 -7.44
CA LEU A 256 7.71 9.12 -7.12
C LEU A 256 8.65 8.57 -6.04
N LEU A 257 8.12 7.99 -4.95
CA LEU A 257 8.93 7.42 -3.89
C LEU A 257 9.71 6.19 -4.38
N CYS A 258 9.08 5.32 -5.17
CA CYS A 258 9.76 4.17 -5.75
C CYS A 258 10.90 4.58 -6.71
N LEU A 259 10.68 5.61 -7.52
CA LEU A 259 11.71 6.16 -8.41
C LEU A 259 12.88 6.76 -7.64
N ASP A 260 12.63 7.48 -6.54
CA ASP A 260 13.72 7.97 -5.68
C ASP A 260 14.56 6.81 -5.11
N ILE A 261 13.91 5.73 -4.68
CA ILE A 261 14.61 4.54 -4.21
C ILE A 261 15.49 3.94 -5.31
N LEU A 262 14.98 3.82 -6.54
CA LEU A 262 15.71 3.17 -7.63
C LEU A 262 16.76 4.07 -8.29
N GLU A 263 16.48 5.36 -8.44
CA GLU A 263 17.34 6.30 -9.20
C GLU A 263 18.32 7.05 -8.29
N LYS A 264 17.91 7.38 -7.05
CA LYS A 264 18.73 8.12 -6.08
C LYS A 264 19.33 7.23 -5.00
N GLU A 265 18.90 5.97 -4.89
CA GLU A 265 19.26 5.03 -3.84
C GLU A 265 19.05 5.61 -2.44
N ASP A 266 17.94 6.35 -2.29
CA ASP A 266 17.59 7.00 -1.04
C ASP A 266 16.07 7.06 -0.85
N ILE A 267 15.64 7.33 0.38
CA ILE A 267 14.24 7.46 0.74
C ILE A 267 13.97 8.95 0.96
N VAL A 268 13.17 9.56 0.09
CA VAL A 268 12.77 10.96 0.20
C VAL A 268 11.26 11.03 0.36
N THR A 269 10.79 11.17 1.60
CA THR A 269 9.34 11.15 1.88
C THR A 269 8.71 12.51 1.58
N TYR A 270 9.29 13.60 2.02
CA TYR A 270 8.74 14.94 1.75
C TYR A 270 8.91 15.34 0.28
N ARG A 271 7.79 15.67 -0.38
CA ARG A 271 7.69 15.89 -1.82
C ARG A 271 7.80 17.35 -2.26
N GLY A 272 8.69 18.15 -1.65
CA GLY A 272 8.77 19.60 -1.90
C GLY A 272 8.64 20.02 -3.37
N ASP A 273 9.44 19.45 -4.24
CA ASP A 273 9.46 19.77 -5.68
C ASP A 273 8.25 19.19 -6.42
N ASP A 274 7.67 18.09 -5.94
CA ASP A 274 6.52 17.42 -6.55
C ASP A 274 5.17 17.95 -6.01
N LEU A 275 5.18 18.76 -4.95
CA LEU A 275 3.95 19.26 -4.31
C LEU A 275 3.00 19.95 -5.28
N PRO A 276 3.45 20.82 -6.23
CA PRO A 276 2.53 21.45 -7.17
C PRO A 276 1.73 20.43 -7.97
N LEU A 277 2.36 19.36 -8.47
CA LEU A 277 1.72 18.28 -9.19
C LEU A 277 0.77 17.49 -8.28
N LEU A 278 1.25 17.03 -7.13
CA LEU A 278 0.45 16.22 -6.20
C LEU A 278 -0.78 16.97 -5.71
N MET A 279 -0.64 18.26 -5.40
CA MET A 279 -1.75 19.09 -4.95
C MET A 279 -2.72 19.44 -6.06
N SER A 280 -2.27 19.60 -7.32
CA SER A 280 -3.17 19.79 -8.46
C SER A 280 -4.05 18.54 -8.67
N ILE A 281 -3.48 17.34 -8.59
CA ILE A 281 -4.25 16.10 -8.67
C ILE A 281 -5.24 16.02 -7.50
N ARG A 282 -4.80 16.31 -6.27
CA ARG A 282 -5.65 16.26 -5.08
C ARG A 282 -6.83 17.24 -5.14
N LYS A 283 -6.64 18.42 -5.76
CA LYS A 283 -7.69 19.43 -5.96
C LYS A 283 -8.66 19.09 -7.09
N GLY A 284 -8.35 18.09 -7.92
CA GLY A 284 -9.20 17.65 -9.02
C GLY A 284 -8.93 18.36 -10.35
N ASP A 285 -7.76 19.03 -10.53
CA ASP A 285 -7.43 19.71 -11.80
C ASP A 285 -7.36 18.73 -12.99
N TYR A 286 -7.17 17.45 -12.72
CA TYR A 286 -7.19 16.36 -13.70
C TYR A 286 -8.57 15.71 -13.86
N GLN A 287 -9.58 16.13 -13.11
CA GLN A 287 -10.93 15.60 -13.18
C GLN A 287 -11.80 16.47 -14.10
N LEU A 288 -12.68 15.85 -14.87
CA LEU A 288 -13.67 16.52 -15.70
C LEU A 288 -14.97 16.75 -14.89
N GLU A 289 -15.87 17.59 -15.40
CA GLU A 289 -17.16 17.92 -14.76
C GLU A 289 -18.05 16.68 -14.54
N ASP A 290 -17.93 15.68 -15.42
CA ASP A 290 -18.61 14.39 -15.26
C ASP A 290 -17.96 13.48 -14.22
N GLY A 291 -16.84 13.94 -13.60
CA GLY A 291 -16.05 13.24 -12.60
C GLY A 291 -15.13 12.15 -13.15
N THR A 292 -15.02 12.01 -14.47
CA THR A 292 -13.96 11.20 -15.09
C THR A 292 -12.63 11.92 -15.07
N TYR A 293 -11.53 11.21 -15.34
CA TYR A 293 -10.21 11.82 -15.41
C TYR A 293 -9.82 12.12 -16.85
N ARG A 294 -9.10 13.23 -17.03
CA ARG A 294 -8.52 13.64 -18.31
C ARG A 294 -7.56 12.56 -18.82
N PRO A 295 -7.46 12.37 -20.16
CA PRO A 295 -6.48 11.43 -20.74
C PRO A 295 -5.05 11.66 -20.26
N GLU A 296 -4.66 12.94 -20.04
CA GLU A 296 -3.33 13.35 -19.60
C GLU A 296 -2.94 12.76 -18.23
N PHE A 297 -3.92 12.46 -17.36
CA PHE A 297 -3.66 11.76 -16.11
C PHE A 297 -3.19 10.30 -16.35
N PHE A 298 -3.88 9.59 -17.25
CA PHE A 298 -3.52 8.20 -17.56
C PHE A 298 -2.25 8.12 -18.40
N GLU A 299 -1.97 9.11 -19.26
CA GLU A 299 -0.69 9.23 -19.96
C GLU A 299 0.45 9.41 -18.96
N MET A 300 0.29 10.29 -17.97
CA MET A 300 1.25 10.47 -16.87
C MET A 300 1.48 9.17 -16.09
N VAL A 301 0.43 8.42 -15.74
CA VAL A 301 0.56 7.11 -15.09
C VAL A 301 1.37 6.15 -15.95
N SER A 302 1.06 6.05 -17.24
CA SER A 302 1.79 5.22 -18.20
C SER A 302 3.28 5.60 -18.30
N ASP A 303 3.58 6.89 -18.28
CA ASP A 303 4.96 7.38 -18.34
C ASP A 303 5.74 7.07 -17.04
N PHE A 304 5.10 7.18 -15.88
CA PHE A 304 5.68 6.71 -14.62
C PHE A 304 5.96 5.21 -14.64
N GLU A 305 5.06 4.39 -15.18
CA GLU A 305 5.28 2.94 -15.33
C GLU A 305 6.47 2.61 -16.24
N LYS A 306 6.57 3.29 -17.39
CA LYS A 306 7.73 3.14 -18.31
C LYS A 306 9.03 3.53 -17.61
N ARG A 307 9.04 4.67 -16.90
CA ARG A 307 10.19 5.15 -16.15
C ARG A 307 10.59 4.18 -15.03
N LEU A 308 9.61 3.63 -14.31
CA LEU A 308 9.84 2.63 -13.28
C LEU A 308 10.50 1.38 -13.83
N ASN A 309 10.01 0.88 -14.99
CA ASN A 309 10.58 -0.27 -15.67
C ASN A 309 12.02 -0.01 -16.14
N TYR A 310 12.30 1.19 -16.64
CA TYR A 310 13.65 1.61 -17.00
C TYR A 310 14.56 1.70 -15.76
N ALA A 311 14.12 2.36 -14.70
CA ALA A 311 14.86 2.50 -13.45
C ALA A 311 15.20 1.14 -12.82
N LYS A 312 14.25 0.17 -12.85
CA LYS A 312 14.49 -1.21 -12.40
C LYS A 312 15.67 -1.88 -13.11
N GLN A 313 15.83 -1.64 -14.42
CA GLN A 313 16.89 -2.26 -15.22
C GLN A 313 18.24 -1.57 -15.03
N ASN A 314 18.25 -0.29 -14.65
CA ASN A 314 19.45 0.55 -14.62
C ASN A 314 19.91 0.93 -13.20
N THR A 315 19.15 0.62 -12.16
CA THR A 315 19.58 0.86 -10.78
C THR A 315 20.75 -0.02 -10.37
N SER A 316 21.65 0.50 -9.54
CA SER A 316 22.73 -0.26 -8.93
C SER A 316 22.29 -1.06 -7.68
N LEU A 317 21.03 -0.87 -7.22
CA LEU A 317 20.50 -1.60 -6.08
C LEU A 317 20.53 -3.13 -6.32
N PRO A 318 20.84 -3.90 -5.29
CA PRO A 318 20.84 -5.37 -5.37
C PRO A 318 19.41 -5.91 -5.53
N GLU A 319 19.26 -7.14 -6.00
CA GLU A 319 17.96 -7.82 -6.10
C GLU A 319 17.29 -7.98 -4.75
N THR A 320 18.09 -8.24 -3.70
CA THR A 320 17.67 -8.35 -2.29
C THR A 320 18.61 -7.56 -1.41
N PRO A 321 18.17 -7.05 -0.24
CA PRO A 321 19.04 -6.38 0.71
C PRO A 321 20.23 -7.25 1.13
N ASP A 322 21.34 -6.63 1.55
CA ASP A 322 22.46 -7.34 2.17
C ASP A 322 22.04 -7.91 3.54
N MET A 323 21.55 -9.14 3.51
CA MET A 323 21.00 -9.81 4.69
C MET A 323 22.01 -9.94 5.80
N LYS A 324 23.33 -10.12 5.49
CA LYS A 324 24.36 -10.24 6.51
C LYS A 324 24.53 -8.91 7.27
N LYS A 325 24.62 -7.80 6.55
CA LYS A 325 24.72 -6.47 7.13
C LYS A 325 23.50 -6.11 7.97
N VAL A 326 22.30 -6.45 7.48
CA VAL A 326 21.06 -6.22 8.24
C VAL A 326 21.00 -7.09 9.50
N GLU A 327 21.38 -8.37 9.41
CA GLU A 327 21.42 -9.26 10.56
C GLU A 327 22.42 -8.79 11.62
N GLU A 328 23.62 -8.37 11.23
CA GLU A 328 24.61 -7.79 12.15
C GLU A 328 24.04 -6.57 12.88
N PHE A 329 23.35 -5.68 12.18
CA PHE A 329 22.67 -4.52 12.76
C PHE A 329 21.56 -4.95 13.74
N VAL A 330 20.68 -5.87 13.35
CA VAL A 330 19.57 -6.35 14.19
C VAL A 330 20.11 -7.01 15.46
N VAL A 331 21.11 -7.88 15.35
CA VAL A 331 21.74 -8.52 16.52
C VAL A 331 22.37 -7.49 17.45
N SER A 332 23.06 -6.47 16.91
CA SER A 332 23.63 -5.39 17.71
C SER A 332 22.56 -4.61 18.49
N VAL A 333 21.44 -4.26 17.83
CA VAL A 333 20.34 -3.53 18.46
C VAL A 333 19.64 -4.39 19.52
N ASN A 334 19.33 -5.65 19.21
CA ASN A 334 18.65 -6.55 20.13
C ASN A 334 19.50 -6.85 21.38
N ARG A 335 20.82 -6.97 21.25
CA ARG A 335 21.72 -7.08 22.42
C ARG A 335 21.63 -5.85 23.32
N ARG A 336 21.73 -4.67 22.74
CA ARG A 336 21.60 -3.40 23.49
C ARG A 336 20.21 -3.25 24.16
N ALA A 337 19.17 -3.82 23.55
CA ALA A 337 17.82 -3.82 24.14
C ALA A 337 17.69 -4.78 25.34
N ILE A 338 18.47 -5.87 25.38
CA ILE A 338 18.52 -6.81 26.51
C ILE A 338 19.37 -6.25 27.65
N ASP A 339 20.47 -5.56 27.31
CA ASP A 339 21.43 -5.02 28.29
C ASP A 339 20.97 -3.71 28.94
N ALA A 340 19.88 -3.08 28.47
CA ALA A 340 19.34 -1.80 28.94
C ALA A 340 18.24 -1.96 29.99
#